data_5356e235da56fa172ede0ef3838a69fa
#
_entry.id   5356e235da56fa172ede0ef3838a69fa
#
_cell.length_a   1.000
_cell.length_b   1.000
_cell.length_c   1.000
_cell.angle_alpha   90.00
_cell.angle_beta   90.00
_cell.angle_gamma   90.00
#
_symmetry.space_group_name_H-M   'P 1'
#
loop_
_entity.id
_entity.type
_entity.pdbx_description
1 polymer ?
#
loop_
_entity_poly.entity_id
_entity_poly.type
_entity_poly.pdbx_seq_one_letter_code
_entity_poly.pdbx_strand_id
1 'polypeptide(L)'
;MLNELITSYRKSAAIYAFVDTGLSVHFKNGAYVDIDELSRKCNIDHSRLSRLCDFLIEIEVLVSNNREVALSDECSALADPESMESLMLKWELSSDCWNAWSMYPKSLLENKGKSAFEITHGKPFFEHLNSNKFLKSNFDSSMSKTSDKIVEKLLDIYDFSEHNRILDVGGGEGNLLVKISEKVKGKHYSVLDRYNEIPVSENIDFINGDFLKSIPSSYDLYILKNIIHDWSDNDSILILENCRKAMNTGATVLLISFIKKPQSKMIISLDILMDTLFLGKERYLEEIEYLANRAGLAIKDTKDINEEYSIIELNIK
;
A
#
# COMPACT_ATOMS: atom_id res chain seq x y z
N MET A 1 5.15 -4.70 29.69
CA MET A 1 5.82 -4.19 28.47
C MET A 1 6.48 -5.29 27.64
N LEU A 2 7.60 -5.95 28.05
CA LEU A 2 8.30 -6.95 27.17
C LEU A 2 7.42 -8.16 26.83
N ASN A 3 6.76 -8.78 27.81
CA ASN A 3 5.86 -9.91 27.58
C ASN A 3 4.70 -9.55 26.66
N GLU A 4 4.18 -8.36 26.78
CA GLU A 4 3.13 -7.83 25.92
C GLU A 4 3.62 -7.69 24.48
N LEU A 5 4.84 -7.12 24.27
CA LEU A 5 5.43 -7.03 22.93
C LEU A 5 5.65 -8.41 22.31
N ILE A 6 6.20 -9.38 23.08
CA ILE A 6 6.42 -10.75 22.60
C ILE A 6 5.11 -11.42 22.16
N THR A 7 3.99 -11.11 22.80
CA THR A 7 2.68 -11.73 22.54
C THR A 7 1.76 -10.92 21.64
N SER A 8 2.18 -9.69 21.23
CA SER A 8 1.35 -8.76 20.45
C SER A 8 0.90 -9.32 19.10
N TYR A 9 1.70 -10.21 18.48
CA TYR A 9 1.33 -10.88 17.25
C TYR A 9 -0.01 -11.63 17.32
N ARG A 10 -0.43 -12.07 18.54
CA ARG A 10 -1.71 -12.74 18.75
C ARG A 10 -2.90 -11.84 18.44
N LYS A 11 -2.75 -10.52 18.68
CA LYS A 11 -3.78 -9.52 18.36
C LYS A 11 -4.03 -9.51 16.84
N SER A 12 -2.98 -9.32 16.05
CA SER A 12 -3.06 -9.31 14.59
C SER A 12 -3.59 -10.65 14.04
N ALA A 13 -3.11 -11.78 14.57
CA ALA A 13 -3.58 -13.10 14.17
C ALA A 13 -5.06 -13.33 14.46
N ALA A 14 -5.58 -12.86 15.60
CA ALA A 14 -6.98 -13.00 15.94
C ALA A 14 -7.89 -12.13 15.06
N ILE A 15 -7.48 -10.88 14.79
CA ILE A 15 -8.21 -9.97 13.88
C ILE A 15 -8.19 -10.55 12.46
N TYR A 16 -7.04 -11.03 12.00
CA TYR A 16 -6.94 -11.70 10.69
C TYR A 16 -7.89 -12.90 10.61
N ALA A 17 -7.87 -13.79 11.60
CA ALA A 17 -8.77 -14.94 11.63
C ALA A 17 -10.25 -14.53 11.60
N PHE A 18 -10.61 -13.47 12.30
CA PHE A 18 -11.97 -12.94 12.34
C PHE A 18 -12.43 -12.38 10.98
N VAL A 19 -11.54 -11.73 10.24
CA VAL A 19 -11.82 -11.17 8.91
C VAL A 19 -11.76 -12.26 7.83
N ASP A 20 -10.70 -13.08 7.82
CA ASP A 20 -10.44 -14.06 6.76
C ASP A 20 -11.45 -15.21 6.76
N THR A 21 -11.98 -15.59 7.93
CA THR A 21 -13.08 -16.57 8.03
C THR A 21 -14.44 -16.02 7.66
N GLY A 22 -14.56 -14.73 7.34
CA GLY A 22 -15.82 -14.07 7.03
C GLY A 22 -16.73 -13.83 8.24
N LEU A 23 -16.24 -13.97 9.46
CA LEU A 23 -17.03 -13.68 10.67
C LEU A 23 -17.41 -12.21 10.74
N SER A 24 -16.50 -11.30 10.38
CA SER A 24 -16.68 -9.85 10.49
C SER A 24 -17.87 -9.31 9.69
N VAL A 25 -18.24 -9.94 8.57
CA VAL A 25 -19.36 -9.46 7.72
C VAL A 25 -20.74 -9.57 8.38
N HIS A 26 -20.85 -10.34 9.47
CA HIS A 26 -22.09 -10.49 10.21
C HIS A 26 -22.39 -9.30 11.14
N PHE A 27 -21.44 -8.38 11.32
CA PHE A 27 -21.51 -7.24 12.22
C PHE A 27 -21.85 -5.91 11.52
N LYS A 28 -22.46 -5.97 10.33
CA LYS A 28 -22.79 -4.78 9.54
C LYS A 28 -23.74 -3.85 10.32
N ASN A 29 -23.54 -2.54 10.13
CA ASN A 29 -24.39 -1.48 10.71
C ASN A 29 -24.44 -1.47 12.25
N GLY A 30 -23.38 -1.89 12.92
CA GLY A 30 -23.32 -1.93 14.38
C GLY A 30 -24.23 -3.01 15.01
N ALA A 31 -24.59 -4.05 14.23
CA ALA A 31 -25.46 -5.11 14.72
C ALA A 31 -24.80 -5.89 15.85
N TYR A 32 -25.58 -6.09 16.93
CA TYR A 32 -25.26 -7.06 17.97
C TYR A 32 -25.64 -8.46 17.49
N VAL A 33 -24.73 -9.40 17.64
CA VAL A 33 -24.86 -10.78 17.15
C VAL A 33 -24.71 -11.74 18.32
N ASP A 34 -25.67 -12.66 18.47
CA ASP A 34 -25.62 -13.74 19.45
C ASP A 34 -24.54 -14.77 19.03
N ILE A 35 -23.64 -15.12 19.98
CA ILE A 35 -22.50 -16.01 19.70
C ILE A 35 -22.97 -17.42 19.36
N ASP A 36 -24.08 -17.93 19.96
CA ASP A 36 -24.65 -19.25 19.67
C ASP A 36 -25.21 -19.28 18.23
N GLU A 37 -25.86 -18.21 17.80
CA GLU A 37 -26.37 -18.06 16.45
C GLU A 37 -25.23 -17.98 15.43
N LEU A 38 -24.22 -17.16 15.70
CA LEU A 38 -23.03 -16.99 14.85
C LEU A 38 -22.27 -18.32 14.68
N SER A 39 -22.09 -19.06 15.76
CA SER A 39 -21.45 -20.39 15.77
C SER A 39 -22.17 -21.35 14.80
N ARG A 40 -23.50 -21.43 14.90
CA ARG A 40 -24.32 -22.27 14.02
C ARG A 40 -24.29 -21.83 12.57
N LYS A 41 -24.38 -20.53 12.32
CA LYS A 41 -24.42 -19.92 10.99
C LYS A 41 -23.11 -20.12 10.23
N CYS A 42 -21.99 -19.97 10.92
CA CYS A 42 -20.64 -20.10 10.35
C CYS A 42 -20.07 -21.52 10.44
N ASN A 43 -20.79 -22.45 11.06
CA ASN A 43 -20.33 -23.83 11.32
C ASN A 43 -18.96 -23.87 12.04
N ILE A 44 -18.81 -23.04 13.03
CA ILE A 44 -17.60 -22.96 13.90
C ILE A 44 -17.96 -23.51 15.27
N ASP A 45 -17.08 -24.31 15.87
CA ASP A 45 -17.26 -24.81 17.21
C ASP A 45 -17.47 -23.64 18.20
N HIS A 46 -18.56 -23.74 19.00
CA HIS A 46 -18.97 -22.67 19.90
C HIS A 46 -17.87 -22.28 20.89
N SER A 47 -17.18 -23.28 21.48
CA SER A 47 -16.12 -23.01 22.46
C SER A 47 -14.92 -22.30 21.83
N ARG A 48 -14.60 -22.61 20.58
CA ARG A 48 -13.54 -21.90 19.84
C ARG A 48 -13.93 -20.49 19.48
N LEU A 49 -15.17 -20.29 18.99
CA LEU A 49 -15.67 -18.97 18.65
C LEU A 49 -15.79 -18.07 19.90
N SER A 50 -16.30 -18.59 21.00
CA SER A 50 -16.39 -17.85 22.27
C SER A 50 -15.02 -17.34 22.71
N ARG A 51 -13.99 -18.20 22.70
CA ARG A 51 -12.62 -17.78 23.06
C ARG A 51 -12.05 -16.73 22.11
N LEU A 52 -12.37 -16.80 20.82
CA LEU A 52 -11.97 -15.75 19.86
C LEU A 52 -12.69 -14.44 20.20
N CYS A 53 -14.00 -14.48 20.43
CA CYS A 53 -14.77 -13.29 20.81
C CYS A 53 -14.28 -12.70 22.14
N ASP A 54 -14.02 -13.52 23.16
CA ASP A 54 -13.49 -13.06 24.45
C ASP A 54 -12.16 -12.32 24.25
N PHE A 55 -11.28 -12.83 23.40
CA PHE A 55 -10.01 -12.18 23.12
C PHE A 55 -10.18 -10.89 22.30
N LEU A 56 -11.09 -10.88 21.32
CA LEU A 56 -11.41 -9.67 20.54
C LEU A 56 -12.06 -8.58 21.39
N ILE A 57 -12.84 -8.95 22.42
CA ILE A 57 -13.38 -8.02 23.42
C ILE A 57 -12.24 -7.44 24.27
N GLU A 58 -11.33 -8.28 24.76
CA GLU A 58 -10.18 -7.85 25.58
C GLU A 58 -9.27 -6.84 24.85
N ILE A 59 -9.18 -6.94 23.51
CA ILE A 59 -8.39 -6.01 22.69
C ILE A 59 -9.23 -4.92 22.03
N GLU A 60 -10.48 -4.72 22.48
CA GLU A 60 -11.39 -3.65 22.09
C GLU A 60 -11.82 -3.67 20.61
N VAL A 61 -11.66 -4.80 19.92
CA VAL A 61 -12.20 -4.99 18.55
C VAL A 61 -13.69 -5.24 18.59
N LEU A 62 -14.14 -6.03 19.58
CA LEU A 62 -15.56 -6.26 19.85
C LEU A 62 -15.96 -5.62 21.18
N VAL A 63 -17.24 -5.27 21.28
CA VAL A 63 -17.91 -4.89 22.52
C VAL A 63 -19.00 -5.92 22.84
N SER A 64 -19.27 -6.17 24.11
CA SER A 64 -20.26 -7.17 24.54
C SER A 64 -21.45 -6.53 25.26
N ASN A 65 -22.62 -7.12 24.99
CA ASN A 65 -23.85 -6.86 25.76
C ASN A 65 -24.50 -8.21 26.09
N ASN A 66 -24.27 -8.70 27.27
CA ASN A 66 -24.68 -10.05 27.74
C ASN A 66 -24.06 -11.16 26.84
N ARG A 67 -24.91 -11.84 26.04
CA ARG A 67 -24.50 -12.92 25.11
C ARG A 67 -24.25 -12.44 23.69
N GLU A 68 -24.54 -11.19 23.43
CA GLU A 68 -24.37 -10.60 22.11
C GLU A 68 -23.08 -9.77 22.05
N VAL A 69 -22.48 -9.75 20.89
CA VAL A 69 -21.26 -8.98 20.60
C VAL A 69 -21.48 -8.12 19.36
N ALA A 70 -20.82 -6.96 19.30
CA ALA A 70 -20.80 -6.08 18.15
C ALA A 70 -19.36 -5.61 17.90
N LEU A 71 -19.07 -5.14 16.68
CA LEU A 71 -17.82 -4.39 16.44
C LEU A 71 -17.84 -3.09 17.24
N SER A 72 -16.70 -2.72 17.81
CA SER A 72 -16.52 -1.38 18.34
C SER A 72 -16.61 -0.35 17.20
N ASP A 73 -16.94 0.90 17.52
CA ASP A 73 -17.05 1.97 16.52
C ASP A 73 -15.75 2.16 15.73
N GLU A 74 -14.61 2.07 16.41
CA GLU A 74 -13.27 2.19 15.81
C GLU A 74 -12.94 1.04 14.85
N CYS A 75 -13.52 -0.15 15.06
CA CYS A 75 -13.31 -1.33 14.25
C CYS A 75 -14.44 -1.61 13.25
N SER A 76 -15.43 -0.73 13.14
CA SER A 76 -16.63 -0.92 12.30
C SER A 76 -16.33 -1.18 10.83
N ALA A 77 -15.20 -0.66 10.31
CA ALA A 77 -14.73 -0.90 8.94
C ALA A 77 -14.50 -2.39 8.64
N LEU A 78 -14.20 -3.23 9.64
CA LEU A 78 -13.97 -4.67 9.46
C LEU A 78 -15.24 -5.44 9.03
N ALA A 79 -16.44 -4.85 9.20
CA ALA A 79 -17.68 -5.44 8.70
C ALA A 79 -17.82 -5.40 7.17
N ASP A 80 -17.05 -4.52 6.51
CA ASP A 80 -17.00 -4.44 5.06
C ASP A 80 -15.75 -5.18 4.54
N PRO A 81 -15.91 -6.28 3.81
CA PRO A 81 -14.78 -7.04 3.25
C PRO A 81 -13.96 -6.26 2.22
N GLU A 82 -14.55 -5.18 1.66
CA GLU A 82 -13.92 -4.29 0.67
C GLU A 82 -13.40 -2.99 1.31
N SER A 83 -13.43 -2.86 2.65
CA SER A 83 -12.77 -1.74 3.34
C SER A 83 -11.26 -1.82 3.17
N MET A 84 -10.59 -0.67 3.24
CA MET A 84 -9.11 -0.62 3.17
C MET A 84 -8.49 -1.48 4.26
N GLU A 85 -9.03 -1.42 5.48
CA GLU A 85 -8.58 -2.14 6.66
C GLU A 85 -8.71 -3.67 6.47
N SER A 86 -9.85 -4.14 5.94
CA SER A 86 -10.07 -5.57 5.64
C SER A 86 -9.17 -6.08 4.53
N LEU A 87 -9.01 -5.30 3.46
CA LEU A 87 -8.13 -5.65 2.34
C LEU A 87 -6.67 -5.68 2.77
N MET A 88 -6.23 -4.69 3.56
CA MET A 88 -4.89 -4.62 4.12
C MET A 88 -4.58 -5.84 5.00
N LEU A 89 -5.49 -6.21 5.91
CA LEU A 89 -5.36 -7.42 6.71
C LEU A 89 -5.22 -8.68 5.85
N LYS A 90 -6.02 -8.82 4.79
CA LYS A 90 -6.04 -10.01 3.93
C LYS A 90 -4.74 -10.20 3.15
N TRP A 91 -4.05 -9.14 2.71
CA TRP A 91 -2.78 -9.32 2.01
C TRP A 91 -1.58 -9.29 2.95
N GLU A 92 -1.52 -8.32 3.88
CA GLU A 92 -0.36 -8.12 4.76
C GLU A 92 -0.21 -9.25 5.78
N LEU A 93 -1.32 -9.78 6.30
CA LEU A 93 -1.32 -10.92 7.23
C LEU A 93 -1.60 -12.26 6.54
N SER A 94 -1.63 -12.31 5.20
CA SER A 94 -1.69 -13.57 4.46
C SER A 94 -0.55 -14.51 4.85
N SER A 95 -0.72 -15.80 4.64
CA SER A 95 0.37 -16.77 4.88
C SER A 95 1.64 -16.43 4.10
N ASP A 96 1.51 -15.82 2.91
CA ASP A 96 2.64 -15.41 2.10
C ASP A 96 3.48 -14.33 2.80
N CYS A 97 2.86 -13.25 3.27
CA CYS A 97 3.57 -12.17 3.95
C CYS A 97 3.94 -12.55 5.40
N TRP A 98 3.04 -13.26 6.11
CA TRP A 98 3.30 -13.70 7.48
C TRP A 98 4.55 -14.59 7.60
N ASN A 99 4.70 -15.55 6.68
CA ASN A 99 5.84 -16.46 6.69
C ASN A 99 7.17 -15.75 6.41
N ALA A 100 7.16 -14.64 5.68
CA ALA A 100 8.35 -13.84 5.42
C ALA A 100 9.01 -13.34 6.72
N TRP A 101 8.21 -12.95 7.72
CA TRP A 101 8.75 -12.49 9.01
C TRP A 101 9.60 -13.54 9.72
N SER A 102 9.32 -14.82 9.55
CA SER A 102 10.15 -15.91 10.12
C SER A 102 11.56 -15.94 9.52
N MET A 103 11.73 -15.46 8.30
CA MET A 103 13.00 -15.40 7.58
C MET A 103 13.70 -14.03 7.68
N TYR A 104 13.10 -13.04 8.34
CA TYR A 104 13.69 -11.73 8.51
C TYR A 104 15.06 -11.75 9.22
N PRO A 105 15.25 -12.52 10.33
CA PRO A 105 16.59 -12.67 10.93
C PRO A 105 17.64 -13.21 9.95
N LYS A 106 17.24 -14.13 9.07
CA LYS A 106 18.14 -14.70 8.07
C LYS A 106 18.48 -13.66 6.99
N SER A 107 17.49 -12.89 6.53
CA SER A 107 17.70 -11.80 5.57
C SER A 107 18.71 -10.78 6.10
N LEU A 108 18.57 -10.36 7.36
CA LEU A 108 19.49 -9.43 8.01
C LEU A 108 20.93 -9.94 8.10
N LEU A 109 21.11 -11.25 8.35
CA LEU A 109 22.43 -11.83 8.56
C LEU A 109 23.15 -12.22 7.26
N GLU A 110 22.42 -12.63 6.24
CA GLU A 110 23.03 -13.14 5.01
C GLU A 110 23.57 -12.04 4.09
N ASN A 111 23.17 -10.79 4.26
CA ASN A 111 23.60 -9.61 3.46
C ASN A 111 23.73 -9.88 1.95
N LYS A 112 22.84 -10.72 1.40
CA LYS A 112 22.92 -11.20 0.01
C LYS A 112 21.97 -10.47 -0.94
N GLY A 113 21.41 -9.34 -0.52
CA GLY A 113 20.48 -8.57 -1.34
C GLY A 113 19.17 -9.28 -1.65
N LYS A 114 18.69 -10.14 -0.72
CA LYS A 114 17.39 -10.81 -0.80
C LYS A 114 16.51 -10.43 0.38
N SER A 115 15.27 -10.03 0.07
CA SER A 115 14.27 -9.80 1.12
C SER A 115 13.92 -11.09 1.85
N ALA A 116 13.37 -10.96 3.05
CA ALA A 116 12.85 -12.11 3.78
C ALA A 116 11.74 -12.82 2.98
N PHE A 117 10.94 -12.06 2.25
CA PHE A 117 9.93 -12.59 1.33
C PHE A 117 10.58 -13.42 0.20
N GLU A 118 11.61 -12.91 -0.46
CA GLU A 118 12.32 -13.66 -1.51
C GLU A 118 13.00 -14.93 -0.96
N ILE A 119 13.56 -14.88 0.24
CA ILE A 119 14.12 -16.07 0.89
C ILE A 119 13.05 -17.13 1.15
N THR A 120 11.83 -16.69 1.53
CA THR A 120 10.70 -17.59 1.84
C THR A 120 10.13 -18.23 0.58
N HIS A 121 9.95 -17.46 -0.50
CA HIS A 121 9.20 -17.87 -1.68
C HIS A 121 10.06 -18.16 -2.92
N GLY A 122 11.37 -17.88 -2.86
CA GLY A 122 12.31 -18.11 -3.96
C GLY A 122 12.23 -17.08 -5.09
N LYS A 123 11.37 -16.05 -4.98
CA LYS A 123 11.19 -14.97 -5.95
C LYS A 123 10.75 -13.67 -5.28
N PRO A 124 11.04 -12.49 -5.87
CA PRO A 124 10.62 -11.19 -5.34
C PRO A 124 9.09 -11.07 -5.23
N PHE A 125 8.64 -10.17 -4.35
CA PHE A 125 7.21 -10.00 -4.02
C PHE A 125 6.34 -9.76 -5.26
N PHE A 126 6.68 -8.79 -6.12
CA PHE A 126 5.87 -8.46 -7.30
C PHE A 126 5.84 -9.58 -8.35
N GLU A 127 6.88 -10.40 -8.43
CA GLU A 127 6.86 -11.60 -9.28
C GLU A 127 5.96 -12.68 -8.69
N HIS A 128 6.00 -12.86 -7.38
CA HIS A 128 5.09 -13.77 -6.67
C HIS A 128 3.64 -13.31 -6.77
N LEU A 129 3.39 -12.01 -6.57
CA LEU A 129 2.07 -11.37 -6.67
C LEU A 129 1.39 -11.68 -8.01
N ASN A 130 2.11 -11.57 -9.12
CA ASN A 130 1.59 -11.87 -10.46
C ASN A 130 1.15 -13.33 -10.64
N SER A 131 1.64 -14.25 -9.83
CA SER A 131 1.27 -15.67 -9.85
C SER A 131 0.21 -16.06 -8.82
N ASN A 132 -0.11 -15.18 -7.87
CA ASN A 132 -1.09 -15.40 -6.81
C ASN A 132 -2.28 -14.43 -6.94
N LYS A 133 -3.34 -14.85 -7.63
CA LYS A 133 -4.51 -14.00 -7.91
C LYS A 133 -5.19 -13.45 -6.67
N PHE A 134 -5.27 -14.24 -5.59
CA PHE A 134 -5.92 -13.80 -4.35
C PHE A 134 -5.12 -12.71 -3.66
N LEU A 135 -3.81 -12.93 -3.48
CA LEU A 135 -2.91 -11.94 -2.89
C LEU A 135 -2.91 -10.66 -3.73
N LYS A 136 -2.81 -10.80 -5.07
CA LYS A 136 -2.83 -9.69 -6.02
C LYS A 136 -4.10 -8.86 -5.90
N SER A 137 -5.26 -9.48 -5.93
CA SER A 137 -6.54 -8.76 -5.85
C SER A 137 -6.67 -7.95 -4.56
N ASN A 138 -6.32 -8.53 -3.41
CA ASN A 138 -6.37 -7.81 -2.13
C ASN A 138 -5.34 -6.68 -2.06
N PHE A 139 -4.13 -6.90 -2.57
CA PHE A 139 -3.08 -5.88 -2.63
C PHE A 139 -3.50 -4.70 -3.53
N ASP A 140 -3.88 -4.97 -4.78
CA ASP A 140 -4.27 -3.94 -5.76
C ASP A 140 -5.48 -3.13 -5.28
N SER A 141 -6.51 -3.82 -4.74
CA SER A 141 -7.68 -3.16 -4.16
C SER A 141 -7.33 -2.29 -2.95
N SER A 142 -6.43 -2.74 -2.08
CA SER A 142 -5.92 -1.97 -0.94
C SER A 142 -5.17 -0.71 -1.41
N MET A 143 -4.32 -0.82 -2.43
CA MET A 143 -3.60 0.31 -3.01
C MET A 143 -4.53 1.31 -3.70
N SER A 144 -5.60 0.82 -4.33
CA SER A 144 -6.68 1.66 -4.88
C SER A 144 -7.36 2.49 -3.80
N LYS A 145 -7.78 1.85 -2.70
CA LYS A 145 -8.41 2.54 -1.54
C LYS A 145 -7.48 3.60 -0.91
N THR A 146 -6.19 3.34 -0.89
CA THR A 146 -5.20 4.33 -0.44
C THR A 146 -5.20 5.56 -1.35
N SER A 147 -5.32 5.37 -2.67
CA SER A 147 -5.44 6.48 -3.63
C SER A 147 -6.71 7.28 -3.41
N ASP A 148 -7.85 6.63 -3.12
CA ASP A 148 -9.12 7.31 -2.83
C ASP A 148 -9.02 8.26 -1.62
N LYS A 149 -8.28 7.86 -0.59
CA LYS A 149 -8.11 8.68 0.64
C LYS A 149 -7.31 9.97 0.42
N ILE A 150 -6.41 9.99 -0.54
CA ILE A 150 -5.49 11.12 -0.73
C ILE A 150 -5.86 12.03 -1.89
N VAL A 151 -6.64 11.53 -2.88
CA VAL A 151 -6.82 12.21 -4.17
C VAL A 151 -7.50 13.58 -4.05
N GLU A 152 -8.49 13.72 -3.17
CA GLU A 152 -9.18 15.02 -2.99
C GLU A 152 -8.20 16.09 -2.51
N LYS A 153 -7.45 15.79 -1.43
CA LYS A 153 -6.44 16.73 -0.92
C LYS A 153 -5.29 16.95 -1.90
N LEU A 154 -4.91 15.91 -2.65
CA LEU A 154 -3.89 16.03 -3.70
C LEU A 154 -4.32 17.04 -4.76
N LEU A 155 -5.59 16.99 -5.20
CA LEU A 155 -6.18 17.94 -6.17
C LEU A 155 -6.27 19.37 -5.63
N ASP A 156 -6.38 19.55 -4.31
CA ASP A 156 -6.42 20.88 -3.68
C ASP A 156 -5.04 21.54 -3.63
N ILE A 157 -3.96 20.74 -3.53
CA ILE A 157 -2.59 21.25 -3.30
C ILE A 157 -1.70 21.24 -4.54
N TYR A 158 -2.08 20.45 -5.58
CA TYR A 158 -1.32 20.33 -6.83
C TYR A 158 -2.20 20.61 -8.05
N ASP A 159 -1.77 21.57 -8.87
CA ASP A 159 -2.50 21.97 -10.05
C ASP A 159 -2.14 21.09 -11.27
N PHE A 160 -2.92 20.05 -11.48
CA PHE A 160 -2.78 19.17 -12.64
C PHE A 160 -3.17 19.84 -13.96
N SER A 161 -3.85 20.98 -13.94
CA SER A 161 -4.30 21.68 -15.15
C SER A 161 -3.14 22.27 -15.97
N GLU A 162 -2.01 22.52 -15.34
CA GLU A 162 -0.77 22.99 -15.99
C GLU A 162 -0.12 21.91 -16.91
N HIS A 163 -0.54 20.65 -16.79
CA HIS A 163 0.02 19.54 -17.55
C HIS A 163 -0.96 19.04 -18.60
N ASN A 164 -0.46 18.64 -19.77
CA ASN A 164 -1.27 18.15 -20.89
C ASN A 164 -1.15 16.62 -21.08
N ARG A 165 0.00 16.06 -20.76
CA ARG A 165 0.32 14.63 -20.92
C ARG A 165 0.88 14.09 -19.61
N ILE A 166 0.10 13.27 -18.95
CA ILE A 166 0.39 12.77 -17.59
C ILE A 166 0.59 11.27 -17.64
N LEU A 167 1.74 10.81 -17.13
CA LEU A 167 2.09 9.40 -17.02
C LEU A 167 2.18 8.99 -15.54
N ASP A 168 1.42 7.98 -15.15
CA ASP A 168 1.55 7.31 -13.85
C ASP A 168 2.49 6.11 -14.01
N VAL A 169 3.67 6.21 -13.42
CA VAL A 169 4.75 5.22 -13.51
C VAL A 169 4.60 4.22 -12.37
N GLY A 170 4.28 2.97 -12.70
CA GLY A 170 3.90 1.95 -11.73
C GLY A 170 2.49 2.17 -11.19
N GLY A 171 1.59 2.73 -12.00
CA GLY A 171 0.25 3.13 -11.57
C GLY A 171 -0.75 1.98 -11.38
N GLY A 172 -0.30 0.71 -11.51
CA GLY A 172 -1.16 -0.45 -11.35
C GLY A 172 -2.35 -0.42 -12.30
N GLU A 173 -3.56 -0.52 -11.75
CA GLU A 173 -4.81 -0.47 -12.52
C GLU A 173 -5.21 0.96 -12.95
N GLY A 174 -4.43 2.00 -12.61
CA GLY A 174 -4.67 3.38 -13.01
C GLY A 174 -5.69 4.14 -12.17
N ASN A 175 -6.06 3.63 -11.01
CA ASN A 175 -7.11 4.23 -10.16
C ASN A 175 -6.85 5.69 -9.77
N LEU A 176 -5.59 6.06 -9.53
CA LEU A 176 -5.21 7.44 -9.27
C LEU A 176 -5.57 8.35 -10.46
N LEU A 177 -5.18 7.97 -11.67
CA LEU A 177 -5.46 8.74 -12.88
C LEU A 177 -6.95 8.77 -13.23
N VAL A 178 -7.70 7.70 -12.96
CA VAL A 178 -9.18 7.71 -13.11
C VAL A 178 -9.76 8.85 -12.31
N LYS A 179 -9.42 8.95 -11.03
CA LYS A 179 -9.92 10.01 -10.13
C LYS A 179 -9.47 11.42 -10.55
N ILE A 180 -8.21 11.57 -10.93
CA ILE A 180 -7.69 12.85 -11.43
C ILE A 180 -8.44 13.24 -12.71
N SER A 181 -8.63 12.30 -13.65
CA SER A 181 -9.29 12.55 -14.93
C SER A 181 -10.78 12.92 -14.81
N GLU A 182 -11.44 12.53 -13.71
CA GLU A 182 -12.82 12.94 -13.41
C GLU A 182 -12.93 14.45 -13.12
N LYS A 183 -11.89 15.04 -12.56
CA LYS A 183 -11.84 16.45 -12.15
C LYS A 183 -11.10 17.32 -13.16
N VAL A 184 -10.01 16.84 -13.73
CA VAL A 184 -9.16 17.57 -14.67
C VAL A 184 -9.37 17.01 -16.07
N LYS A 185 -10.18 17.69 -16.88
CA LYS A 185 -10.58 17.23 -18.22
C LYS A 185 -9.63 17.70 -19.32
N GLY A 186 -9.70 17.01 -20.46
CA GLY A 186 -8.99 17.42 -21.68
C GLY A 186 -7.48 17.14 -21.68
N LYS A 187 -7.02 16.25 -20.80
CA LYS A 187 -5.62 15.82 -20.73
C LYS A 187 -5.47 14.41 -21.30
N HIS A 188 -4.24 14.08 -21.66
CA HIS A 188 -3.87 12.74 -22.08
C HIS A 188 -3.28 11.98 -20.87
N TYR A 189 -3.93 10.93 -20.46
CA TYR A 189 -3.57 10.13 -19.31
C TYR A 189 -3.04 8.76 -19.74
N SER A 190 -1.91 8.34 -19.18
CA SER A 190 -1.35 7.02 -19.43
C SER A 190 -0.82 6.39 -18.15
N VAL A 191 -0.89 5.07 -18.05
CA VAL A 191 -0.28 4.27 -17.00
C VAL A 191 0.83 3.42 -17.60
N LEU A 192 2.00 3.40 -16.99
CA LEU A 192 3.08 2.47 -17.27
C LEU A 192 3.15 1.43 -16.17
N ASP A 193 2.88 0.16 -16.48
CA ASP A 193 3.04 -0.95 -15.54
C ASP A 193 3.32 -2.27 -16.26
N ARG A 194 3.66 -3.32 -15.51
CA ARG A 194 3.93 -4.68 -16.00
C ARG A 194 2.69 -5.57 -16.13
N TYR A 195 1.51 -5.03 -16.05
CA TYR A 195 0.28 -5.79 -16.14
C TYR A 195 -0.03 -6.23 -17.58
N ASN A 196 -0.62 -7.44 -17.69
CA ASN A 196 -1.14 -7.95 -18.97
C ASN A 196 -2.66 -7.69 -19.13
N GLU A 197 -3.31 -7.09 -18.14
CA GLU A 197 -4.75 -6.85 -18.14
C GLU A 197 -5.06 -5.36 -18.32
N ILE A 198 -6.13 -5.09 -19.07
CA ILE A 198 -6.51 -3.75 -19.52
C ILE A 198 -7.09 -2.94 -18.36
N PRO A 199 -6.73 -1.65 -18.24
CA PRO A 199 -7.23 -0.79 -17.18
C PRO A 199 -8.73 -0.49 -17.29
N VAL A 200 -9.27 -0.10 -16.15
CA VAL A 200 -10.70 0.10 -15.85
C VAL A 200 -11.35 1.28 -16.61
N SER A 201 -10.62 2.07 -17.38
CA SER A 201 -11.15 3.29 -18.01
C SER A 201 -10.76 3.43 -19.48
N GLU A 202 -11.76 3.68 -20.35
CA GLU A 202 -11.57 3.98 -21.78
C GLU A 202 -10.77 5.28 -22.04
N ASN A 203 -10.59 6.13 -21.03
CA ASN A 203 -9.93 7.43 -21.16
C ASN A 203 -8.46 7.41 -20.70
N ILE A 204 -7.91 6.24 -20.36
CA ILE A 204 -6.54 6.09 -19.88
C ILE A 204 -5.83 5.06 -20.72
N ASP A 205 -4.75 5.47 -21.36
CA ASP A 205 -3.89 4.57 -22.13
C ASP A 205 -3.03 3.72 -21.20
N PHE A 206 -2.99 2.42 -21.46
CA PHE A 206 -2.13 1.52 -20.73
C PHE A 206 -0.90 1.16 -21.55
N ILE A 207 0.28 1.31 -20.95
CA ILE A 207 1.56 0.98 -21.53
C ILE A 207 2.18 -0.16 -20.74
N ASN A 208 2.23 -1.35 -21.33
CA ASN A 208 2.93 -2.47 -20.70
C ASN A 208 4.44 -2.25 -20.81
N GLY A 209 5.12 -2.11 -19.67
CA GLY A 209 6.55 -1.85 -19.65
C GLY A 209 7.18 -1.96 -18.27
N ASP A 210 8.49 -1.87 -18.24
CA ASP A 210 9.32 -1.99 -17.07
C ASP A 210 10.07 -0.66 -16.84
N PHE A 211 9.66 0.11 -15.85
CA PHE A 211 10.25 1.40 -15.51
C PHE A 211 11.73 1.30 -15.09
N LEU A 212 12.20 0.13 -14.66
CA LEU A 212 13.61 -0.12 -14.42
C LEU A 212 14.41 -0.19 -15.73
N LYS A 213 13.76 -0.50 -16.86
CA LYS A 213 14.41 -0.55 -18.18
C LYS A 213 14.29 0.77 -18.93
N SER A 214 13.05 1.27 -19.03
CA SER A 214 12.78 2.53 -19.73
C SER A 214 11.42 3.10 -19.35
N ILE A 215 11.29 4.41 -19.46
CA ILE A 215 10.05 5.15 -19.28
C ILE A 215 9.73 5.88 -20.58
N PRO A 216 8.48 5.87 -21.07
CA PRO A 216 8.08 6.57 -22.28
C PRO A 216 8.33 8.08 -22.19
N SER A 217 8.84 8.67 -23.26
CA SER A 217 9.04 10.12 -23.40
C SER A 217 7.75 10.84 -23.83
N SER A 218 7.83 12.17 -23.89
CA SER A 218 6.75 13.02 -24.40
C SER A 218 5.60 13.26 -23.42
N TYR A 219 5.82 13.07 -22.13
CA TYR A 219 4.96 13.50 -21.05
C TYR A 219 5.55 14.76 -20.39
N ASP A 220 4.67 15.58 -19.83
CA ASP A 220 5.07 16.78 -19.09
C ASP A 220 4.92 16.61 -17.57
N LEU A 221 4.22 15.53 -17.14
CA LEU A 221 4.18 15.09 -15.76
C LEU A 221 4.36 13.58 -15.68
N TYR A 222 5.29 13.15 -14.81
CA TYR A 222 5.55 11.76 -14.45
C TYR A 222 5.22 11.58 -12.97
N ILE A 223 4.17 10.83 -12.66
CA ILE A 223 3.77 10.55 -11.27
C ILE A 223 4.40 9.24 -10.83
N LEU A 224 4.97 9.20 -9.62
CA LEU A 224 5.40 7.99 -8.94
C LEU A 224 4.76 7.95 -7.56
N LYS A 225 3.63 7.24 -7.44
CA LYS A 225 2.94 7.09 -6.16
C LYS A 225 3.31 5.77 -5.50
N ASN A 226 3.93 5.83 -4.32
CA ASN A 226 4.36 4.64 -3.58
C ASN A 226 5.27 3.71 -4.42
N ILE A 227 6.20 4.28 -5.18
CA ILE A 227 7.11 3.51 -6.03
C ILE A 227 8.48 3.40 -5.40
N ILE A 228 9.16 4.51 -5.17
CA ILE A 228 10.58 4.48 -4.77
C ILE A 228 10.82 3.83 -3.41
N HIS A 229 9.80 3.68 -2.57
CA HIS A 229 9.92 3.03 -1.28
C HIS A 229 10.01 1.50 -1.36
N ASP A 230 9.58 0.90 -2.47
CA ASP A 230 9.68 -0.54 -2.70
C ASP A 230 11.07 -0.96 -3.19
N TRP A 231 11.95 0.00 -3.47
CA TRP A 231 13.21 -0.24 -4.16
C TRP A 231 14.43 0.19 -3.35
N SER A 232 15.56 -0.51 -3.59
CA SER A 232 16.86 -0.12 -3.06
C SER A 232 17.24 1.29 -3.52
N ASP A 233 18.23 1.92 -2.86
CA ASP A 233 18.71 3.25 -3.28
C ASP A 233 19.24 3.24 -4.71
N ASN A 234 19.93 2.17 -5.15
CA ASN A 234 20.45 2.05 -6.51
C ASN A 234 19.31 1.94 -7.54
N ASP A 235 18.30 1.11 -7.26
CA ASP A 235 17.17 0.95 -8.16
C ASP A 235 16.30 2.22 -8.17
N SER A 236 16.12 2.89 -7.04
CA SER A 236 15.43 4.18 -6.95
C SER A 236 16.14 5.26 -7.79
N ILE A 237 17.48 5.34 -7.72
CA ILE A 237 18.27 6.22 -8.58
C ILE A 237 18.04 5.86 -10.07
N LEU A 238 18.08 4.58 -10.42
CA LEU A 238 17.85 4.11 -11.80
C LEU A 238 16.45 4.51 -12.31
N ILE A 239 15.41 4.35 -11.48
CA ILE A 239 14.03 4.77 -11.82
C ILE A 239 14.00 6.28 -12.11
N LEU A 240 14.56 7.09 -11.20
CA LEU A 240 14.62 8.54 -11.36
C LEU A 240 15.46 8.97 -12.57
N GLU A 241 16.57 8.28 -12.86
CA GLU A 241 17.36 8.50 -14.09
C GLU A 241 16.56 8.20 -15.35
N ASN A 242 15.75 7.14 -15.34
CA ASN A 242 14.88 6.79 -16.46
C ASN A 242 13.78 7.82 -16.66
N CYS A 243 13.20 8.35 -15.57
CA CYS A 243 12.30 9.51 -15.64
C CYS A 243 13.02 10.71 -16.28
N ARG A 244 14.21 11.07 -15.76
CA ARG A 244 15.00 12.20 -16.30
C ARG A 244 15.31 12.07 -17.78
N LYS A 245 15.66 10.86 -18.25
CA LYS A 245 15.93 10.58 -19.68
C LYS A 245 14.68 10.76 -20.55
N ALA A 246 13.50 10.45 -19.99
CA ALA A 246 12.22 10.59 -20.68
C ALA A 246 11.67 12.03 -20.69
N MET A 247 12.09 12.86 -19.72
CA MET A 247 11.63 14.24 -19.55
C MET A 247 12.13 15.17 -20.68
N ASN A 248 11.21 15.98 -21.17
CA ASN A 248 11.54 17.18 -21.96
C ASN A 248 11.80 18.37 -21.03
N THR A 249 12.33 19.45 -21.59
CA THR A 249 12.50 20.71 -20.86
C THR A 249 11.16 21.19 -20.32
N GLY A 250 11.08 21.46 -19.02
CA GLY A 250 9.86 21.88 -18.32
C GLY A 250 8.98 20.75 -17.77
N ALA A 251 9.30 19.49 -18.09
CA ALA A 251 8.58 18.36 -17.47
C ALA A 251 8.91 18.23 -15.97
N THR A 252 7.98 17.65 -15.22
CA THR A 252 8.07 17.46 -13.78
C THR A 252 7.94 15.96 -13.43
N VAL A 253 8.73 15.50 -12.47
CA VAL A 253 8.46 14.24 -11.75
C VAL A 253 7.78 14.59 -10.44
N LEU A 254 6.63 14.00 -10.18
CA LEU A 254 5.86 14.15 -8.95
C LEU A 254 5.93 12.85 -8.14
N LEU A 255 6.71 12.85 -7.10
CA LEU A 255 6.68 11.76 -6.12
C LEU A 255 5.52 12.00 -5.15
N ILE A 256 4.69 10.97 -4.95
CA ILE A 256 3.63 10.94 -3.95
C ILE A 256 3.96 9.77 -3.01
N SER A 257 4.46 10.08 -1.82
CA SER A 257 5.02 9.05 -0.94
C SER A 257 4.92 9.45 0.52
N PHE A 258 5.11 8.47 1.38
CA PHE A 258 5.42 8.72 2.79
C PHE A 258 6.78 9.41 2.90
N ILE A 259 6.89 10.37 3.82
CA ILE A 259 8.17 10.95 4.21
C ILE A 259 8.43 10.61 5.67
N LYS A 260 9.54 9.93 5.92
CA LYS A 260 9.93 9.54 7.27
C LYS A 260 10.15 10.77 8.14
N LYS A 261 9.46 10.84 9.28
CA LYS A 261 9.58 11.90 10.28
C LYS A 261 9.90 11.24 11.63
N PRO A 262 10.71 11.85 12.50
CA PRO A 262 11.15 11.20 13.75
C PRO A 262 10.04 10.71 14.68
N GLN A 263 8.86 11.35 14.64
CA GLN A 263 7.72 11.00 15.49
C GLN A 263 6.68 10.11 14.81
N SER A 264 6.80 9.81 13.53
CA SER A 264 5.81 9.00 12.80
C SER A 264 6.02 7.51 13.06
N LYS A 265 5.35 7.00 14.10
CA LYS A 265 5.40 5.57 14.47
C LYS A 265 4.92 4.66 13.33
N MET A 266 3.89 5.10 12.60
CA MET A 266 3.31 4.34 11.50
C MET A 266 4.34 4.19 10.37
N ILE A 267 4.99 5.27 9.93
CA ILE A 267 5.98 5.22 8.84
C ILE A 267 7.23 4.42 9.26
N ILE A 268 7.65 4.50 10.53
CA ILE A 268 8.76 3.68 11.06
C ILE A 268 8.38 2.19 11.04
N SER A 269 7.12 1.86 11.35
CA SER A 269 6.62 0.48 11.25
C SER A 269 6.52 0.00 9.80
N LEU A 270 6.08 0.87 8.90
CA LEU A 270 6.02 0.59 7.47
C LEU A 270 7.42 0.37 6.87
N ASP A 271 8.42 1.12 7.31
CA ASP A 271 9.82 0.98 6.88
C ASP A 271 10.36 -0.45 7.07
N ILE A 272 10.08 -1.06 8.21
CA ILE A 272 10.46 -2.47 8.47
C ILE A 272 9.67 -3.47 7.60
N LEU A 273 8.41 -3.15 7.27
CA LEU A 273 7.63 -3.95 6.34
C LEU A 273 8.23 -3.88 4.92
N MET A 274 8.61 -2.67 4.46
CA MET A 274 9.28 -2.47 3.18
C MET A 274 10.58 -3.28 3.08
N ASP A 275 11.41 -3.26 4.10
CA ASP A 275 12.62 -4.08 4.15
C ASP A 275 12.32 -5.58 4.12
N THR A 276 11.34 -6.04 4.90
CA THR A 276 10.97 -7.46 4.99
C THR A 276 10.46 -8.02 3.67
N LEU A 277 9.62 -7.27 2.95
CA LEU A 277 8.95 -7.75 1.74
C LEU A 277 9.74 -7.45 0.45
N PHE A 278 10.37 -6.26 0.37
CA PHE A 278 10.87 -5.73 -0.90
C PHE A 278 12.38 -5.42 -0.90
N LEU A 279 13.06 -5.36 0.24
CA LEU A 279 14.31 -4.63 0.48
C LEU A 279 14.18 -3.14 0.15
N GLY A 280 12.97 -2.64 0.26
CA GLY A 280 12.63 -1.24 0.11
C GLY A 280 12.90 -0.46 1.39
N LYS A 281 12.57 0.83 1.36
CA LYS A 281 12.90 1.74 2.46
C LYS A 281 12.01 2.99 2.44
N GLU A 282 11.41 3.30 3.56
CA GLU A 282 10.86 4.64 3.76
C GLU A 282 12.00 5.62 4.04
N ARG A 283 11.94 6.81 3.44
CA ARG A 283 13.06 7.74 3.40
C ARG A 283 12.74 9.07 4.06
N TYR A 284 13.75 9.67 4.69
CA TYR A 284 13.75 11.08 5.06
C TYR A 284 13.84 11.95 3.79
N LEU A 285 13.40 13.21 3.88
CA LEU A 285 13.44 14.13 2.74
C LEU A 285 14.86 14.30 2.19
N GLU A 286 15.86 14.37 3.06
CA GLU A 286 17.27 14.48 2.68
C GLU A 286 17.80 13.27 1.92
N GLU A 287 17.27 12.07 2.21
CA GLU A 287 17.61 10.86 1.47
C GLU A 287 16.98 10.88 0.07
N ILE A 288 15.73 11.36 -0.05
CA ILE A 288 15.06 11.55 -1.36
C ILE A 288 15.81 12.60 -2.18
N GLU A 289 16.22 13.71 -1.56
CA GLU A 289 17.04 14.74 -2.20
C GLU A 289 18.37 14.16 -2.71
N TYR A 290 19.02 13.31 -1.92
CA TYR A 290 20.24 12.61 -2.34
C TYR A 290 19.98 11.74 -3.59
N LEU A 291 18.92 10.93 -3.61
CA LEU A 291 18.57 10.10 -4.77
C LEU A 291 18.29 10.94 -6.01
N ALA A 292 17.48 11.99 -5.87
CA ALA A 292 17.15 12.93 -6.95
C ALA A 292 18.42 13.57 -7.51
N ASN A 293 19.30 14.05 -6.63
CA ASN A 293 20.55 14.66 -6.99
C ASN A 293 21.47 13.72 -7.79
N ARG A 294 21.55 12.45 -7.39
CA ARG A 294 22.31 11.41 -8.10
C ARG A 294 21.71 11.11 -9.48
N ALA A 295 20.40 11.18 -9.61
CA ALA A 295 19.70 11.00 -10.89
C ALA A 295 19.74 12.25 -11.81
N GLY A 296 20.35 13.37 -11.36
CA GLY A 296 20.40 14.62 -12.12
C GLY A 296 19.11 15.44 -12.07
N LEU A 297 18.30 15.20 -11.03
CA LEU A 297 17.10 15.95 -10.69
C LEU A 297 17.34 16.81 -9.43
N ALA A 298 16.51 17.82 -9.21
CA ALA A 298 16.49 18.62 -7.99
C ALA A 298 15.08 18.76 -7.47
N ILE A 299 14.91 18.81 -6.15
CA ILE A 299 13.65 19.16 -5.52
C ILE A 299 13.33 20.62 -5.84
N LYS A 300 12.15 20.83 -6.43
CA LYS A 300 11.60 22.18 -6.70
C LYS A 300 10.69 22.63 -5.57
N ASP A 301 9.82 21.73 -5.10
CA ASP A 301 8.83 22.03 -4.05
C ASP A 301 8.46 20.75 -3.30
N THR A 302 7.95 20.91 -2.08
CA THR A 302 7.45 19.81 -1.23
C THR A 302 6.24 20.31 -0.45
N LYS A 303 5.12 19.56 -0.51
CA LYS A 303 3.89 19.87 0.23
C LYS A 303 3.34 18.63 0.91
N ASP A 304 2.84 18.77 2.11
CA ASP A 304 2.16 17.70 2.81
C ASP A 304 0.70 17.56 2.30
N ILE A 305 0.31 16.35 1.91
CA ILE A 305 -1.09 16.00 1.63
C ILE A 305 -1.84 15.83 2.95
N ASN A 306 -1.20 15.14 3.90
CA ASN A 306 -1.68 14.92 5.25
C ASN A 306 -0.48 14.66 6.19
N GLU A 307 -0.72 14.12 7.39
CA GLU A 307 0.36 13.83 8.36
C GLU A 307 1.37 12.79 7.86
N GLU A 308 0.97 11.93 6.91
CA GLU A 308 1.71 10.77 6.43
C GLU A 308 2.26 10.98 5.03
N TYR A 309 1.42 11.43 4.09
CA TYR A 309 1.74 11.58 2.68
C TYR A 309 2.19 13.00 2.33
N SER A 310 3.19 13.07 1.49
CA SER A 310 3.66 14.33 0.88
C SER A 310 3.81 14.18 -0.63
N ILE A 311 3.74 15.29 -1.34
CA ILE A 311 4.21 15.41 -2.72
C ILE A 311 5.58 16.06 -2.74
N ILE A 312 6.42 15.62 -3.66
CA ILE A 312 7.75 16.17 -3.91
C ILE A 312 7.87 16.38 -5.41
N GLU A 313 7.98 17.64 -5.82
CA GLU A 313 8.22 17.99 -7.22
C GLU A 313 9.70 17.95 -7.53
N LEU A 314 10.08 17.20 -8.58
CA LEU A 314 11.46 17.12 -9.05
C LEU A 314 11.53 17.63 -10.49
N ASN A 315 12.52 18.48 -10.75
CA ASN A 315 12.82 19.01 -12.08
C ASN A 315 14.26 18.70 -12.47
N ILE A 316 14.56 18.76 -13.76
CA ILE A 316 15.94 18.63 -14.28
C ILE A 316 16.79 19.78 -13.70
N LYS A 317 18.00 19.45 -13.24
CA LYS A 317 18.98 20.44 -12.75
C LYS A 317 19.42 21.41 -13.81
#